data_d57dc24f73f4f12cf6ebda8ccd11bfe1
#
_entry.id   d57dc24f73f4f12cf6ebda8ccd11bfe1
#
_cell.length_a   1.000
_cell.length_b   1.000
_cell.length_c   1.000
_cell.angle_alpha   90.00
_cell.angle_beta   90.00
_cell.angle_gamma   90.00
#
_symmetry.space_group_name_H-M   'P 1'
#
loop_
_entity.id
_entity.type
_entity.pdbx_description
1 polymer ?
#
loop_
_entity_poly.entity_id
_entity_poly.type
_entity_poly.pdbx_seq_one_letter_code
_entity_poly.pdbx_strand_id
1 'polypeptide(L)'
;MHILIYSYNYHPEPIGIAPLMTELAEGLVKRGHQVRVITGMPNYPQRQIYDGYQGKLYVTEQKNGVNIQRSYLRIKSKPNLVDRLLLELSFVFTSLPQALKGERPDVILSTVPPLLVCLPATLIGWLYNCPVVLNVQDILPEAAVRVGLIKNKLMILALEALEKFAYRTAHTVSVIADGFVDNLINKGVPANKIACIPNWVNLNFIRPLPKEKNSWRATHQLDGKFVVLYSGNIALTQGLETVIEAASHLRHLKEIVFVIAGESQALERLQKHCFACGADNVLLLPLQPREKLPQMLAATDVGLIVQKRNVISFNMPSKIPLLLASGRPIVASVPATGTAAKAIRESDGGIIVEPESADALAAAVLDLYNQPELAVQLGRRGRKFAVENYSFEQALDRYEELFSDVIAKGATTLDMLPEMSSKESLVDI
;
A
#
# COMPACT_ATOMS: atom_id res chain seq x y z
N MET A 1 15.10 2.77 20.92
CA MET A 1 15.50 3.56 19.74
C MET A 1 14.58 4.76 19.60
N HIS A 2 15.14 5.88 19.09
CA HIS A 2 14.38 7.06 18.64
C HIS A 2 14.14 6.92 17.14
N ILE A 3 12.92 6.64 16.75
CA ILE A 3 12.55 6.33 15.36
C ILE A 3 11.79 7.52 14.76
N LEU A 4 12.26 8.05 13.63
CA LEU A 4 11.55 9.06 12.85
C LEU A 4 10.87 8.38 11.66
N ILE A 5 9.55 8.40 11.64
CA ILE A 5 8.76 7.99 10.48
C ILE A 5 8.40 9.22 9.65
N TYR A 6 8.86 9.26 8.41
CA TYR A 6 8.58 10.34 7.47
C TYR A 6 7.57 9.82 6.43
N SER A 7 6.28 10.04 6.70
CA SER A 7 5.19 9.52 5.89
C SER A 7 4.22 10.63 5.48
N TYR A 8 4.01 10.77 4.18
CA TYR A 8 3.09 11.78 3.65
C TYR A 8 1.66 11.64 4.21
N ASN A 9 1.15 10.41 4.27
CA ASN A 9 -0.16 10.08 4.82
C ASN A 9 -0.01 9.36 6.18
N TYR A 10 -0.86 9.71 7.12
CA TYR A 10 -0.91 9.12 8.46
C TYR A 10 -2.32 9.23 9.05
N HIS A 11 -2.56 8.63 10.24
CA HIS A 11 -3.82 8.84 10.98
C HIS A 11 -4.27 10.32 10.95
N PRO A 12 -5.57 10.67 10.81
CA PRO A 12 -6.76 9.80 10.81
C PRO A 12 -7.22 9.33 9.42
N GLU A 13 -6.39 9.39 8.40
CA GLU A 13 -6.75 8.93 7.06
C GLU A 13 -7.03 7.43 7.05
N PRO A 14 -8.19 6.96 6.51
CA PRO A 14 -8.65 5.59 6.70
C PRO A 14 -8.11 4.59 5.69
N ILE A 15 -7.41 5.03 4.65
CA ILE A 15 -6.96 4.20 3.51
C ILE A 15 -5.53 4.53 3.08
N GLY A 16 -5.01 3.72 2.15
CA GLY A 16 -3.64 3.85 1.67
C GLY A 16 -2.62 3.39 2.71
N ILE A 17 -1.47 4.07 2.76
CA ILE A 17 -0.37 3.78 3.68
C ILE A 17 -0.64 4.26 5.12
N ALA A 18 -1.59 5.18 5.31
CA ALA A 18 -1.84 5.79 6.61
C ALA A 18 -2.18 4.80 7.72
N PRO A 19 -3.10 3.84 7.57
CA PRO A 19 -3.37 2.83 8.59
C PRO A 19 -2.16 1.98 8.93
N LEU A 20 -1.35 1.59 7.93
CA LEU A 20 -0.15 0.78 8.11
C LEU A 20 0.90 1.53 8.93
N MET A 21 1.22 2.76 8.56
CA MET A 21 2.20 3.56 9.31
C MET A 21 1.71 3.91 10.71
N THR A 22 0.40 4.06 10.90
CA THR A 22 -0.19 4.27 12.22
C THR A 22 -0.01 3.03 13.09
N GLU A 23 -0.38 1.85 12.61
CA GLU A 23 -0.21 0.58 13.33
C GLU A 23 1.28 0.31 13.64
N LEU A 24 2.18 0.56 12.67
CA LEU A 24 3.63 0.40 12.87
C LEU A 24 4.14 1.33 13.97
N ALA A 25 3.84 2.62 13.90
CA ALA A 25 4.28 3.59 14.89
C ALA A 25 3.79 3.25 16.31
N GLU A 26 2.50 2.93 16.43
CA GLU A 26 1.89 2.55 17.72
C GLU A 26 2.44 1.21 18.24
N GLY A 27 2.73 0.25 17.36
CA GLY A 27 3.36 -1.03 17.71
C GLY A 27 4.79 -0.84 18.24
N LEU A 28 5.59 -0.01 17.57
CA LEU A 28 6.95 0.32 18.02
C LEU A 28 6.95 1.03 19.38
N VAL A 29 5.99 1.94 19.61
CA VAL A 29 5.83 2.57 20.95
C VAL A 29 5.51 1.53 22.02
N LYS A 30 4.60 0.58 21.74
CA LYS A 30 4.27 -0.51 22.70
C LYS A 30 5.47 -1.40 23.01
N ARG A 31 6.45 -1.50 22.13
CA ARG A 31 7.71 -2.21 22.33
C ARG A 31 8.81 -1.36 23.01
N GLY A 32 8.45 -0.15 23.45
CA GLY A 32 9.33 0.71 24.23
C GLY A 32 10.21 1.65 23.40
N HIS A 33 9.94 1.81 22.11
CA HIS A 33 10.62 2.79 21.27
C HIS A 33 9.99 4.18 21.39
N GLN A 34 10.78 5.22 21.21
CA GLN A 34 10.28 6.58 21.03
C GLN A 34 10.03 6.82 19.54
N VAL A 35 8.80 7.12 19.18
CA VAL A 35 8.41 7.30 17.79
C VAL A 35 7.88 8.71 17.53
N ARG A 36 8.47 9.35 16.56
CA ARG A 36 8.06 10.65 16.02
C ARG A 36 7.68 10.50 14.56
N VAL A 37 6.54 11.08 14.18
CA VAL A 37 6.02 11.01 12.80
C VAL A 37 5.95 12.39 12.20
N ILE A 38 6.58 12.60 11.05
CA ILE A 38 6.42 13.79 10.20
C ILE A 38 5.42 13.43 9.10
N THR A 39 4.32 14.18 9.03
CA THR A 39 3.25 13.90 8.06
C THR A 39 2.55 15.16 7.58
N GLY A 40 1.72 15.02 6.57
CA GLY A 40 0.87 16.10 6.09
C GLY A 40 -0.37 16.34 6.94
N MET A 41 -1.04 17.49 6.73
CA MET A 41 -2.41 17.65 7.23
C MET A 41 -3.31 16.59 6.60
N PRO A 42 -4.21 15.93 7.37
CA PRO A 42 -5.06 14.87 6.83
C PRO A 42 -6.02 15.41 5.77
N ASN A 43 -6.10 14.71 4.66
CA ASN A 43 -6.84 15.18 3.49
C ASN A 43 -7.43 14.07 2.60
N TYR A 44 -6.93 12.84 2.73
CA TYR A 44 -7.31 11.73 1.86
C TYR A 44 -8.40 10.85 2.50
N PRO A 45 -9.43 10.37 1.77
CA PRO A 45 -9.55 10.35 0.30
C PRO A 45 -10.21 11.59 -0.32
N GLN A 46 -10.84 12.47 0.44
CA GLN A 46 -11.67 13.57 -0.05
C GLN A 46 -10.89 14.66 -0.79
N ARG A 47 -9.56 14.69 -0.61
CA ARG A 47 -8.67 15.76 -1.10
C ARG A 47 -9.10 17.14 -0.60
N GLN A 48 -9.46 17.20 0.66
CA GLN A 48 -9.78 18.40 1.43
C GLN A 48 -9.20 18.25 2.82
N ILE A 49 -8.56 19.29 3.33
CA ILE A 49 -8.04 19.28 4.70
C ILE A 49 -9.22 19.04 5.66
N TYR A 50 -9.07 18.05 6.55
CA TYR A 50 -10.09 17.68 7.51
C TYR A 50 -10.41 18.82 8.47
N ASP A 51 -11.64 18.84 8.99
CA ASP A 51 -12.06 19.80 10.00
C ASP A 51 -11.12 19.77 11.21
N GLY A 52 -10.85 20.95 11.76
CA GLY A 52 -9.89 21.12 12.84
C GLY A 52 -8.42 21.28 12.43
N TYR A 53 -8.05 20.98 11.17
CA TYR A 53 -6.70 21.17 10.62
C TYR A 53 -6.60 22.33 9.61
N GLN A 54 -7.74 22.86 9.18
CA GLN A 54 -7.84 23.93 8.18
C GLN A 54 -7.14 25.22 8.67
N GLY A 55 -6.50 25.93 7.74
CA GLY A 55 -5.83 27.21 8.02
C GLY A 55 -4.56 27.13 8.85
N LYS A 56 -4.12 25.94 9.27
CA LYS A 56 -2.92 25.73 10.08
C LYS A 56 -1.70 25.43 9.22
N LEU A 57 -0.57 26.03 9.54
CA LEU A 57 0.71 25.72 8.89
C LEU A 57 1.34 24.48 9.53
N TYR A 58 1.26 24.38 10.86
CA TYR A 58 1.81 23.29 11.66
C TYR A 58 0.82 22.86 12.75
N VAL A 59 0.81 21.56 13.03
CA VAL A 59 0.11 20.97 14.17
C VAL A 59 1.03 19.92 14.79
N THR A 60 1.19 19.96 16.10
CA THR A 60 1.84 18.89 16.87
C THR A 60 0.83 18.29 17.82
N GLU A 61 0.70 16.99 17.78
CA GLU A 61 -0.24 16.24 18.62
C GLU A 61 0.39 14.93 19.09
N GLN A 62 -0.13 14.36 20.17
CA GLN A 62 0.31 13.07 20.67
C GLN A 62 -0.86 12.10 20.66
N LYS A 63 -0.63 10.90 20.13
CA LYS A 63 -1.64 9.84 20.11
C LYS A 63 -1.00 8.48 20.33
N ASN A 64 -1.53 7.72 21.29
CA ASN A 64 -1.06 6.39 21.65
C ASN A 64 0.46 6.30 21.87
N GLY A 65 1.05 7.38 22.45
CA GLY A 65 2.49 7.50 22.69
C GLY A 65 3.30 8.00 21.50
N VAL A 66 2.72 8.13 20.32
CA VAL A 66 3.39 8.64 19.12
C VAL A 66 3.32 10.17 19.09
N ASN A 67 4.47 10.83 18.87
CA ASN A 67 4.54 12.27 18.64
C ASN A 67 4.35 12.56 17.14
N ILE A 68 3.24 13.22 16.77
CA ILE A 68 2.83 13.47 15.39
C ILE A 68 3.02 14.95 15.07
N GLN A 69 3.88 15.25 14.11
CA GLN A 69 4.15 16.61 13.62
C GLN A 69 3.62 16.75 12.19
N ARG A 70 2.54 17.53 12.06
CA ARG A 70 1.86 17.76 10.78
C ARG A 70 2.32 19.05 10.14
N SER A 71 2.43 19.01 8.83
CA SER A 71 2.85 20.14 8.00
C SER A 71 1.79 20.46 6.94
N TYR A 72 1.72 21.73 6.57
CA TYR A 72 0.82 22.21 5.53
C TYR A 72 1.06 21.54 4.19
N LEU A 73 0.00 21.36 3.43
CA LEU A 73 -0.01 20.89 2.05
C LEU A 73 -0.89 21.78 1.21
N ARG A 74 -0.46 22.07 -0.02
CA ARG A 74 -1.30 22.75 -1.01
C ARG A 74 -2.22 21.75 -1.70
N ILE A 75 -3.45 21.62 -1.21
CA ILE A 75 -4.42 20.67 -1.74
C ILE A 75 -5.34 21.34 -2.76
N LYS A 76 -5.70 20.57 -3.79
CA LYS A 76 -6.73 20.92 -4.78
C LYS A 76 -7.62 19.71 -5.03
N SER A 77 -8.92 19.90 -5.03
CA SER A 77 -9.92 18.81 -5.15
C SER A 77 -9.84 18.07 -6.49
N LYS A 78 -9.51 18.76 -7.57
CA LYS A 78 -9.32 18.19 -8.92
C LYS A 78 -7.92 18.57 -9.44
N PRO A 79 -6.85 17.91 -8.97
CA PRO A 79 -5.48 18.28 -9.32
C PRO A 79 -5.10 17.80 -10.73
N ASN A 80 -4.45 18.67 -11.49
CA ASN A 80 -3.66 18.30 -12.65
C ASN A 80 -2.25 17.85 -12.23
N LEU A 81 -1.37 17.52 -13.17
CA LEU A 81 0.00 17.08 -12.86
C LEU A 81 0.82 18.16 -12.14
N VAL A 82 0.66 19.44 -12.52
CA VAL A 82 1.35 20.56 -11.86
C VAL A 82 0.84 20.74 -10.42
N ASP A 83 -0.47 20.64 -10.20
CA ASP A 83 -1.05 20.71 -8.86
C ASP A 83 -0.54 19.58 -7.94
N ARG A 84 -0.33 18.38 -8.49
CA ARG A 84 0.27 17.26 -7.74
C ARG A 84 1.73 17.54 -7.37
N LEU A 85 2.52 18.06 -8.29
CA LEU A 85 3.90 18.44 -8.02
C LEU A 85 3.96 19.57 -6.96
N LEU A 86 3.11 20.57 -7.07
CA LEU A 86 3.04 21.66 -6.08
C LEU A 86 2.59 21.17 -4.69
N LEU A 87 1.70 20.17 -4.64
CA LEU A 87 1.32 19.50 -3.41
C LEU A 87 2.54 18.85 -2.75
N GLU A 88 3.30 18.03 -3.49
CA GLU A 88 4.48 17.33 -2.99
C GLU A 88 5.57 18.32 -2.56
N LEU A 89 5.87 19.32 -3.38
CA LEU A 89 6.84 20.37 -3.05
C LEU A 89 6.43 21.16 -1.81
N SER A 90 5.14 21.52 -1.68
CA SER A 90 4.67 22.23 -0.48
C SER A 90 4.92 21.39 0.78
N PHE A 91 4.69 20.09 0.73
CA PHE A 91 4.99 19.19 1.84
C PHE A 91 6.49 19.11 2.13
N VAL A 92 7.32 18.92 1.12
CA VAL A 92 8.80 18.90 1.28
C VAL A 92 9.30 20.12 2.02
N PHE A 93 8.90 21.31 1.58
CA PHE A 93 9.37 22.57 2.19
C PHE A 93 8.78 22.83 3.58
N THR A 94 7.51 22.51 3.81
CA THR A 94 6.88 22.78 5.11
C THR A 94 7.23 21.72 6.16
N SER A 95 7.51 20.48 5.77
CA SER A 95 7.85 19.41 6.69
C SER A 95 9.31 19.46 7.19
N LEU A 96 10.23 20.03 6.41
CA LEU A 96 11.63 20.12 6.78
C LEU A 96 11.86 20.86 8.11
N PRO A 97 11.28 22.08 8.38
CA PRO A 97 11.40 22.73 9.69
C PRO A 97 10.85 21.90 10.85
N GLN A 98 9.79 21.12 10.61
CA GLN A 98 9.25 20.20 11.63
C GLN A 98 10.20 19.03 11.89
N ALA A 99 10.83 18.49 10.84
CA ALA A 99 11.78 17.40 10.98
C ALA A 99 13.04 17.79 11.76
N LEU A 100 13.45 19.06 11.63
CA LEU A 100 14.59 19.65 12.36
C LEU A 100 14.27 19.97 13.84
N LYS A 101 12.98 19.97 14.21
CA LYS A 101 12.56 20.17 15.61
C LYS A 101 12.49 18.82 16.32
N GLY A 102 13.07 18.74 17.51
CA GLY A 102 13.02 17.57 18.38
C GLY A 102 14.33 16.80 18.42
N GLU A 103 14.30 15.66 19.07
CA GLU A 103 15.48 14.85 19.33
C GLU A 103 16.03 14.20 18.06
N ARG A 104 17.36 13.98 18.06
CA ARG A 104 18.05 13.26 16.99
C ARG A 104 17.50 11.83 16.89
N PRO A 105 17.03 11.39 15.71
CA PRO A 105 16.61 10.01 15.53
C PRO A 105 17.83 9.08 15.40
N ASP A 106 17.66 7.84 15.84
CA ASP A 106 18.60 6.74 15.58
C ASP A 106 18.44 6.19 14.17
N VAL A 107 17.21 6.24 13.63
CA VAL A 107 16.87 5.78 12.29
C VAL A 107 15.68 6.56 11.72
N ILE A 108 15.68 6.76 10.39
CA ILE A 108 14.57 7.37 9.64
C ILE A 108 13.94 6.31 8.74
N LEU A 109 12.62 6.10 8.87
CA LEU A 109 11.80 5.34 7.92
C LEU A 109 11.06 6.33 7.03
N SER A 110 11.39 6.40 5.75
CA SER A 110 10.73 7.28 4.77
C SER A 110 9.88 6.48 3.81
N THR A 111 8.59 6.80 3.69
CA THR A 111 7.67 6.07 2.80
C THR A 111 7.52 6.75 1.44
N VAL A 112 7.53 5.98 0.37
CA VAL A 112 7.25 6.44 -0.99
C VAL A 112 6.15 5.57 -1.62
N PRO A 113 5.17 6.16 -2.35
CA PRO A 113 5.02 7.56 -2.76
C PRO A 113 4.62 8.53 -1.62
N PRO A 114 4.82 9.86 -1.81
CA PRO A 114 5.44 10.53 -2.96
C PRO A 114 6.96 10.42 -2.96
N LEU A 115 7.56 10.38 -4.16
CA LEU A 115 9.01 10.17 -4.29
C LEU A 115 9.83 11.34 -3.77
N LEU A 116 9.33 12.57 -3.88
CA LEU A 116 10.01 13.78 -3.41
C LEU A 116 10.28 13.78 -1.90
N VAL A 117 9.59 12.97 -1.11
CA VAL A 117 9.83 12.82 0.35
C VAL A 117 11.23 12.27 0.66
N CYS A 118 11.87 11.59 -0.30
CA CYS A 118 13.25 11.14 -0.12
C CYS A 118 14.24 12.31 0.09
N LEU A 119 13.96 13.49 -0.47
CA LEU A 119 14.86 14.63 -0.36
C LEU A 119 15.02 15.14 1.08
N PRO A 120 13.94 15.54 1.81
CA PRO A 120 14.05 15.94 3.20
C PRO A 120 14.50 14.79 4.11
N ALA A 121 14.07 13.56 3.85
CA ALA A 121 14.51 12.40 4.64
C ALA A 121 16.04 12.18 4.52
N THR A 122 16.59 12.25 3.31
CA THR A 122 18.04 12.16 3.08
C THR A 122 18.79 13.32 3.72
N LEU A 123 18.28 14.54 3.57
CA LEU A 123 18.92 15.73 4.17
C LEU A 123 18.98 15.62 5.71
N ILE A 124 17.89 15.19 6.34
CA ILE A 124 17.85 14.97 7.79
C ILE A 124 18.79 13.84 8.19
N GLY A 125 18.83 12.75 7.43
CA GLY A 125 19.79 11.66 7.63
C GLY A 125 21.24 12.13 7.64
N TRP A 126 21.62 12.99 6.69
CA TRP A 126 22.96 13.59 6.63
C TRP A 126 23.23 14.55 7.79
N LEU A 127 22.28 15.43 8.10
CA LEU A 127 22.46 16.43 9.18
C LEU A 127 22.59 15.78 10.56
N TYR A 128 21.85 14.72 10.82
CA TYR A 128 21.89 14.01 12.09
C TYR A 128 22.82 12.79 12.09
N ASN A 129 23.44 12.50 10.94
CA ASN A 129 24.27 11.32 10.75
C ASN A 129 23.53 10.04 11.24
N CYS A 130 22.33 9.83 10.72
CA CYS A 130 21.53 8.66 11.04
C CYS A 130 21.08 7.94 9.77
N PRO A 131 20.94 6.62 9.79
CA PRO A 131 20.56 5.83 8.63
C PRO A 131 19.12 6.10 8.19
N VAL A 132 18.92 6.06 6.85
CA VAL A 132 17.61 6.20 6.20
C VAL A 132 17.22 4.87 5.60
N VAL A 133 16.06 4.34 6.01
CA VAL A 133 15.36 3.21 5.40
C VAL A 133 14.28 3.78 4.49
N LEU A 134 14.36 3.52 3.19
CA LEU A 134 13.37 3.93 2.21
C LEU A 134 12.35 2.81 2.03
N ASN A 135 11.10 3.03 2.44
CA ASN A 135 10.02 2.07 2.27
C ASN A 135 9.24 2.33 0.99
N VAL A 136 9.36 1.43 0.02
CA VAL A 136 8.77 1.54 -1.32
C VAL A 136 7.47 0.74 -1.40
N GLN A 137 6.35 1.48 -1.44
CA GLN A 137 4.99 0.91 -1.53
C GLN A 137 4.50 0.75 -2.97
N ASP A 138 4.98 1.60 -3.87
CA ASP A 138 4.78 1.53 -5.32
C ASP A 138 6.06 1.97 -6.04
N ILE A 139 6.40 1.32 -7.14
CA ILE A 139 7.60 1.66 -7.91
C ILE A 139 7.29 2.80 -8.88
N LEU A 140 7.67 4.00 -8.48
CA LEU A 140 7.57 5.22 -9.28
C LEU A 140 8.93 5.59 -9.88
N PRO A 141 8.98 6.13 -11.12
CA PRO A 141 7.84 6.56 -11.97
C PRO A 141 7.21 5.45 -12.82
N GLU A 142 7.76 4.23 -12.78
CA GLU A 142 7.32 3.13 -13.66
C GLU A 142 5.81 2.92 -13.64
N ALA A 143 5.19 2.87 -12.46
CA ALA A 143 3.74 2.72 -12.33
C ALA A 143 2.97 3.81 -13.09
N ALA A 144 3.36 5.08 -12.96
CA ALA A 144 2.72 6.20 -13.62
C ALA A 144 2.91 6.23 -15.14
N VAL A 145 4.08 5.80 -15.62
CA VAL A 145 4.41 5.70 -17.04
C VAL A 145 3.62 4.56 -17.69
N ARG A 146 3.62 3.37 -17.07
CA ARG A 146 2.92 2.18 -17.59
C ARG A 146 1.41 2.35 -17.72
N VAL A 147 0.79 3.13 -16.84
CA VAL A 147 -0.64 3.46 -16.94
C VAL A 147 -0.93 4.70 -17.81
N GLY A 148 0.10 5.30 -18.42
CA GLY A 148 -0.03 6.43 -19.34
C GLY A 148 -0.34 7.77 -18.68
N LEU A 149 -0.14 7.91 -17.36
CA LEU A 149 -0.32 9.17 -16.63
C LEU A 149 0.78 10.18 -16.94
N ILE A 150 2.00 9.70 -17.19
CA ILE A 150 3.16 10.54 -17.53
C ILE A 150 3.68 10.09 -18.90
N LYS A 151 3.70 11.04 -19.85
CA LYS A 151 4.15 10.80 -21.25
C LYS A 151 5.32 11.69 -21.65
N ASN A 152 5.58 12.77 -20.91
CA ASN A 152 6.67 13.69 -21.21
C ASN A 152 8.02 13.06 -20.88
N LYS A 153 8.87 12.88 -21.89
CA LYS A 153 10.18 12.22 -21.74
C LYS A 153 11.10 12.92 -20.75
N LEU A 154 11.14 14.26 -20.71
CA LEU A 154 11.99 15.01 -19.77
C LEU A 154 11.53 14.81 -18.33
N MET A 155 10.21 14.78 -18.10
CA MET A 155 9.65 14.48 -16.79
C MET A 155 9.97 13.05 -16.36
N ILE A 156 9.86 12.09 -17.25
CA ILE A 156 10.23 10.68 -16.99
C ILE A 156 11.70 10.61 -16.56
N LEU A 157 12.61 11.19 -17.33
CA LEU A 157 14.03 11.20 -17.01
C LEU A 157 14.33 11.87 -15.65
N ALA A 158 13.65 12.97 -15.35
CA ALA A 158 13.82 13.66 -14.07
C ALA A 158 13.36 12.78 -12.89
N LEU A 159 12.22 12.10 -13.04
CA LEU A 159 11.70 11.21 -12.01
C LEU A 159 12.54 9.94 -11.86
N GLU A 160 13.07 9.37 -12.94
CA GLU A 160 14.01 8.24 -12.90
C GLU A 160 15.34 8.63 -12.24
N ALA A 161 15.82 9.86 -12.50
CA ALA A 161 17.01 10.38 -11.81
C ALA A 161 16.76 10.54 -10.31
N LEU A 162 15.58 11.04 -9.92
CA LEU A 162 15.18 11.16 -8.52
C LEU A 162 15.01 9.77 -7.86
N GLU A 163 14.40 8.81 -8.55
CA GLU A 163 14.30 7.42 -8.09
C GLU A 163 15.69 6.83 -7.83
N LYS A 164 16.58 6.97 -8.79
CA LYS A 164 17.98 6.51 -8.66
C LYS A 164 18.71 7.19 -7.50
N PHE A 165 18.50 8.49 -7.32
CA PHE A 165 19.03 9.23 -6.18
C PHE A 165 18.50 8.64 -4.86
N ALA A 166 17.17 8.43 -4.74
CA ALA A 166 16.55 7.88 -3.54
C ALA A 166 17.12 6.51 -3.17
N TYR A 167 17.27 5.60 -4.16
CA TYR A 167 17.84 4.27 -3.93
C TYR A 167 19.33 4.32 -3.58
N ARG A 168 20.09 5.25 -4.13
CA ARG A 168 21.52 5.40 -3.82
C ARG A 168 21.77 5.95 -2.42
N THR A 169 21.00 6.95 -2.00
CA THR A 169 21.20 7.65 -0.72
C THR A 169 20.61 6.94 0.47
N ALA A 170 19.55 6.12 0.29
CA ALA A 170 19.04 5.27 1.35
C ALA A 170 20.10 4.26 1.80
N HIS A 171 20.16 3.95 3.09
CA HIS A 171 21.02 2.87 3.62
C HIS A 171 20.44 1.50 3.30
N THR A 172 19.13 1.37 3.39
CA THR A 172 18.38 0.17 2.97
C THR A 172 17.09 0.59 2.28
N VAL A 173 16.69 -0.18 1.27
CA VAL A 173 15.41 -0.02 0.58
C VAL A 173 14.50 -1.17 1.01
N SER A 174 13.46 -0.86 1.75
CA SER A 174 12.43 -1.82 2.14
C SER A 174 11.34 -1.87 1.08
N VAL A 175 11.00 -3.06 0.61
CA VAL A 175 9.95 -3.30 -0.39
C VAL A 175 8.89 -4.25 0.15
N ILE A 176 7.71 -4.26 -0.46
CA ILE A 176 6.52 -4.96 0.07
C ILE A 176 6.25 -6.32 -0.59
N ALA A 177 7.03 -6.68 -1.61
CA ALA A 177 6.85 -7.95 -2.32
C ALA A 177 8.12 -8.32 -3.10
N ASP A 178 8.33 -9.62 -3.33
CA ASP A 178 9.50 -10.13 -4.06
C ASP A 178 9.61 -9.62 -5.50
N GLY A 179 8.48 -9.41 -6.19
CA GLY A 179 8.52 -8.82 -7.52
C GLY A 179 9.10 -7.39 -7.54
N PHE A 180 9.04 -6.68 -6.39
CA PHE A 180 9.72 -5.39 -6.24
C PHE A 180 11.23 -5.59 -6.01
N VAL A 181 11.64 -6.64 -5.30
CA VAL A 181 13.07 -7.00 -5.15
C VAL A 181 13.68 -7.21 -6.54
N ASP A 182 13.06 -8.05 -7.36
CA ASP A 182 13.52 -8.32 -8.72
C ASP A 182 13.58 -7.05 -9.58
N ASN A 183 12.57 -6.19 -9.49
CA ASN A 183 12.53 -4.91 -10.21
C ASN A 183 13.68 -3.98 -9.79
N LEU A 184 13.92 -3.83 -8.48
CA LEU A 184 14.99 -2.97 -7.98
C LEU A 184 16.39 -3.52 -8.34
N ILE A 185 16.59 -4.84 -8.29
CA ILE A 185 17.84 -5.47 -8.74
C ILE A 185 18.08 -5.18 -10.24
N ASN A 186 17.05 -5.31 -11.06
CA ASN A 186 17.13 -4.97 -12.50
C ASN A 186 17.43 -3.48 -12.75
N LYS A 187 17.06 -2.59 -11.82
CA LYS A 187 17.42 -1.16 -11.83
C LYS A 187 18.81 -0.88 -11.25
N GLY A 188 19.55 -1.91 -10.85
CA GLY A 188 20.92 -1.82 -10.36
C GLY A 188 21.04 -1.51 -8.86
N VAL A 189 20.01 -1.73 -8.07
CA VAL A 189 20.10 -1.68 -6.60
C VAL A 189 20.74 -2.97 -6.10
N PRO A 190 21.81 -2.92 -5.30
CA PRO A 190 22.45 -4.11 -4.76
C PRO A 190 21.49 -4.94 -3.90
N ALA A 191 21.47 -6.25 -4.07
CA ALA A 191 20.56 -7.15 -3.35
C ALA A 191 20.69 -7.04 -1.81
N ASN A 192 21.91 -6.86 -1.30
CA ASN A 192 22.17 -6.69 0.15
C ASN A 192 21.68 -5.36 0.72
N LYS A 193 21.21 -4.45 -0.13
CA LYS A 193 20.58 -3.17 0.24
C LYS A 193 19.06 -3.25 0.26
N ILE A 194 18.48 -4.36 -0.18
CA ILE A 194 17.03 -4.54 -0.30
C ILE A 194 16.53 -5.47 0.81
N ALA A 195 15.50 -5.02 1.54
CA ALA A 195 14.78 -5.81 2.52
C ALA A 195 13.32 -5.98 2.09
N CYS A 196 12.82 -7.22 2.01
CA CYS A 196 11.44 -7.49 1.69
C CYS A 196 10.63 -7.66 2.98
N ILE A 197 9.76 -6.67 3.27
CA ILE A 197 8.83 -6.69 4.40
C ILE A 197 7.43 -6.47 3.85
N PRO A 198 6.64 -7.52 3.67
CA PRO A 198 5.27 -7.40 3.16
C PRO A 198 4.39 -6.54 4.07
N ASN A 199 3.45 -5.84 3.45
CA ASN A 199 2.40 -5.16 4.19
C ASN A 199 1.54 -6.19 4.93
N TRP A 200 1.18 -5.88 6.17
CA TRP A 200 0.51 -6.77 7.09
C TRP A 200 -1.00 -6.56 7.16
N VAL A 201 -1.65 -7.48 7.81
CA VAL A 201 -3.06 -7.42 8.17
C VAL A 201 -3.20 -7.62 9.68
N ASN A 202 -4.05 -6.84 10.30
CA ASN A 202 -4.49 -7.12 11.65
C ASN A 202 -5.38 -8.38 11.65
N LEU A 203 -4.78 -9.53 11.99
CA LEU A 203 -5.43 -10.85 11.94
C LEU A 203 -6.52 -11.05 12.99
N ASN A 204 -6.59 -10.19 14.01
CA ASN A 204 -7.69 -10.15 14.99
C ASN A 204 -8.89 -9.41 14.42
N PHE A 205 -8.65 -8.35 13.64
CA PHE A 205 -9.69 -7.59 12.97
C PHE A 205 -10.21 -8.30 11.71
N ILE A 206 -9.31 -8.83 10.87
CA ILE A 206 -9.65 -9.63 9.68
C ILE A 206 -9.39 -11.10 9.97
N ARG A 207 -10.48 -11.84 10.15
CA ARG A 207 -10.45 -13.29 10.42
C ARG A 207 -11.61 -13.97 9.71
N PRO A 208 -11.54 -15.28 9.49
CA PRO A 208 -12.67 -16.04 8.99
C PRO A 208 -13.88 -15.87 9.91
N LEU A 209 -14.97 -15.36 9.37
CA LEU A 209 -16.27 -15.26 10.04
C LEU A 209 -17.30 -16.05 9.25
N PRO A 210 -18.32 -16.61 9.92
CA PRO A 210 -19.41 -17.32 9.24
C PRO A 210 -20.18 -16.37 8.33
N LYS A 211 -20.64 -16.88 7.18
CA LYS A 211 -21.46 -16.10 6.24
C LYS A 211 -22.95 -16.13 6.59
N GLU A 212 -23.34 -17.11 7.38
CA GLU A 212 -24.71 -17.30 7.84
C GLU A 212 -25.08 -16.18 8.83
N LYS A 213 -26.31 -15.67 8.74
CA LYS A 213 -26.82 -14.55 9.57
C LYS A 213 -25.93 -13.29 9.48
N ASN A 214 -25.30 -13.07 8.32
CA ASN A 214 -24.44 -11.92 8.10
C ASN A 214 -25.28 -10.67 7.85
N SER A 215 -25.13 -9.64 8.72
CA SER A 215 -25.91 -8.41 8.62
C SER A 215 -25.67 -7.63 7.32
N TRP A 216 -24.47 -7.74 6.74
CA TRP A 216 -24.15 -7.10 5.48
C TRP A 216 -24.89 -7.78 4.30
N ARG A 217 -24.99 -9.13 4.30
CA ARG A 217 -25.83 -9.86 3.34
C ARG A 217 -27.30 -9.47 3.43
N ALA A 218 -27.85 -9.44 4.64
CA ALA A 218 -29.22 -9.02 4.86
C ALA A 218 -29.50 -7.59 4.38
N THR A 219 -28.61 -6.65 4.70
CA THR A 219 -28.73 -5.24 4.27
C THR A 219 -28.77 -5.10 2.74
N HIS A 220 -28.00 -5.92 2.03
CA HIS A 220 -27.87 -5.85 0.56
C HIS A 220 -28.67 -6.92 -0.20
N GLN A 221 -29.58 -7.64 0.48
CA GLN A 221 -30.43 -8.69 -0.10
C GLN A 221 -29.62 -9.81 -0.78
N LEU A 222 -28.52 -10.22 -0.15
CA LEU A 222 -27.57 -11.23 -0.66
C LEU A 222 -27.72 -12.58 0.04
N ASP A 223 -28.74 -12.76 0.89
CA ASP A 223 -29.01 -14.06 1.52
C ASP A 223 -29.32 -15.12 0.48
N GLY A 224 -28.69 -16.30 0.62
CA GLY A 224 -28.81 -17.37 -0.37
C GLY A 224 -28.03 -17.16 -1.69
N LYS A 225 -27.34 -16.02 -1.86
CA LYS A 225 -26.55 -15.73 -3.06
C LYS A 225 -25.11 -16.22 -2.94
N PHE A 226 -24.49 -16.51 -4.07
CA PHE A 226 -23.05 -16.68 -4.21
C PHE A 226 -22.42 -15.32 -4.55
N VAL A 227 -21.67 -14.76 -3.62
CA VAL A 227 -21.16 -13.38 -3.69
C VAL A 227 -19.72 -13.36 -4.18
N VAL A 228 -19.51 -12.74 -5.34
CA VAL A 228 -18.20 -12.46 -5.94
C VAL A 228 -17.83 -11.00 -5.70
N LEU A 229 -16.86 -10.73 -4.83
CA LEU A 229 -16.56 -9.39 -4.34
C LEU A 229 -15.28 -8.81 -4.92
N TYR A 230 -15.38 -7.61 -5.48
CA TYR A 230 -14.28 -6.66 -5.61
C TYR A 230 -14.50 -5.48 -4.66
N SER A 231 -13.53 -5.14 -3.83
CA SER A 231 -13.66 -3.98 -2.92
C SER A 231 -12.38 -3.16 -2.86
N GLY A 232 -12.51 -1.84 -2.88
CA GLY A 232 -11.44 -0.84 -2.69
C GLY A 232 -11.29 0.14 -3.85
N ASN A 233 -10.13 0.81 -3.92
CA ASN A 233 -9.85 1.80 -4.96
C ASN A 233 -9.99 1.20 -6.37
N ILE A 234 -10.61 1.96 -7.27
CA ILE A 234 -10.82 1.60 -8.69
C ILE A 234 -9.85 2.43 -9.54
N ALA A 235 -8.61 1.95 -9.63
CA ALA A 235 -7.57 2.60 -10.42
C ALA A 235 -7.56 2.12 -11.88
N LEU A 236 -6.87 2.88 -12.74
CA LEU A 236 -6.72 2.57 -14.16
C LEU A 236 -5.99 1.24 -14.44
N THR A 237 -5.26 0.73 -13.45
CA THR A 237 -4.51 -0.53 -13.51
C THR A 237 -5.38 -1.78 -13.43
N GLN A 238 -6.67 -1.66 -13.07
CA GLN A 238 -7.47 -2.81 -12.67
C GLN A 238 -8.42 -3.34 -13.75
N GLY A 239 -8.94 -2.49 -14.64
CA GLY A 239 -9.79 -2.97 -15.75
C GLY A 239 -11.07 -3.69 -15.29
N LEU A 240 -11.87 -3.06 -14.41
CA LEU A 240 -13.10 -3.66 -13.87
C LEU A 240 -14.21 -3.88 -14.91
N GLU A 241 -14.07 -3.34 -16.09
CA GLU A 241 -14.92 -3.62 -17.22
C GLU A 241 -14.98 -5.14 -17.50
N THR A 242 -13.84 -5.84 -17.42
CA THR A 242 -13.75 -7.30 -17.55
C THR A 242 -14.59 -8.04 -16.51
N VAL A 243 -14.69 -7.51 -15.29
CA VAL A 243 -15.54 -8.11 -14.24
C VAL A 243 -17.00 -8.01 -14.59
N ILE A 244 -17.44 -6.89 -15.16
CA ILE A 244 -18.83 -6.66 -15.58
C ILE A 244 -19.19 -7.58 -16.78
N GLU A 245 -18.26 -7.69 -17.74
CA GLU A 245 -18.43 -8.60 -18.87
C GLU A 245 -18.53 -10.06 -18.40
N ALA A 246 -17.65 -10.50 -17.51
CA ALA A 246 -17.72 -11.84 -16.90
C ALA A 246 -19.04 -12.06 -16.14
N ALA A 247 -19.53 -11.06 -15.41
CA ALA A 247 -20.83 -11.13 -14.75
C ALA A 247 -21.96 -11.31 -15.75
N SER A 248 -21.92 -10.60 -16.88
CA SER A 248 -22.96 -10.73 -17.93
C SER A 248 -23.03 -12.13 -18.52
N HIS A 249 -21.91 -12.87 -18.62
CA HIS A 249 -21.88 -14.27 -19.07
C HIS A 249 -22.59 -15.21 -18.09
N LEU A 250 -22.59 -14.87 -16.80
CA LEU A 250 -23.20 -15.67 -15.72
C LEU A 250 -24.59 -15.15 -15.30
N ARG A 251 -25.18 -14.17 -15.99
CA ARG A 251 -26.47 -13.55 -15.62
C ARG A 251 -27.67 -14.51 -15.60
N HIS A 252 -27.55 -15.65 -16.29
CA HIS A 252 -28.57 -16.69 -16.30
C HIS A 252 -28.63 -17.47 -14.97
N LEU A 253 -27.55 -17.44 -14.16
CA LEU A 253 -27.47 -18.03 -12.81
C LEU A 253 -27.80 -16.93 -11.78
N LYS A 254 -29.08 -16.84 -11.42
CA LYS A 254 -29.60 -15.76 -10.54
C LYS A 254 -29.05 -15.81 -9.11
N GLU A 255 -28.41 -16.91 -8.73
CA GLU A 255 -27.72 -17.11 -7.46
C GLU A 255 -26.37 -16.37 -7.42
N ILE A 256 -25.71 -16.17 -8.56
CA ILE A 256 -24.38 -15.52 -8.63
C ILE A 256 -24.54 -14.01 -8.73
N VAL A 257 -24.03 -13.29 -7.74
CA VAL A 257 -24.04 -11.83 -7.69
C VAL A 257 -22.62 -11.29 -7.58
N PHE A 258 -22.26 -10.42 -8.50
CA PHE A 258 -21.01 -9.68 -8.45
C PHE A 258 -21.20 -8.36 -7.69
N VAL A 259 -20.38 -8.12 -6.70
CA VAL A 259 -20.40 -6.88 -5.91
C VAL A 259 -19.12 -6.10 -6.16
N ILE A 260 -19.25 -4.86 -6.58
CA ILE A 260 -18.13 -3.94 -6.77
C ILE A 260 -18.32 -2.77 -5.79
N ALA A 261 -17.50 -2.72 -4.75
CA ALA A 261 -17.51 -1.63 -3.76
C ALA A 261 -16.32 -0.70 -3.99
N GLY A 262 -16.57 0.59 -4.29
CA GLY A 262 -15.51 1.52 -4.63
C GLY A 262 -15.88 2.99 -4.61
N GLU A 263 -15.03 3.85 -5.17
CA GLU A 263 -15.24 5.30 -5.20
C GLU A 263 -16.39 5.68 -6.14
N SER A 264 -17.27 6.59 -5.69
CA SER A 264 -18.50 6.96 -6.40
C SER A 264 -18.27 7.41 -7.85
N GLN A 265 -17.23 8.18 -8.13
CA GLN A 265 -16.93 8.65 -9.48
C GLN A 265 -16.59 7.50 -10.46
N ALA A 266 -15.91 6.47 -9.98
CA ALA A 266 -15.61 5.28 -10.79
C ALA A 266 -16.85 4.41 -10.99
N LEU A 267 -17.72 4.32 -9.99
CA LEU A 267 -18.98 3.56 -10.06
C LEU A 267 -19.94 4.10 -11.13
N GLU A 268 -20.03 5.40 -11.32
CA GLU A 268 -20.86 6.00 -12.39
C GLU A 268 -20.45 5.50 -13.78
N ARG A 269 -19.16 5.37 -14.04
CA ARG A 269 -18.65 4.81 -15.30
C ARG A 269 -19.00 3.33 -15.43
N LEU A 270 -18.81 2.57 -14.37
CA LEU A 270 -19.11 1.13 -14.35
C LEU A 270 -20.60 0.86 -14.48
N GLN A 271 -21.48 1.71 -13.93
CA GLN A 271 -22.92 1.61 -14.09
C GLN A 271 -23.35 1.68 -15.58
N LYS A 272 -22.74 2.59 -16.34
CA LYS A 272 -22.99 2.69 -17.79
C LYS A 272 -22.55 1.40 -18.51
N HIS A 273 -21.44 0.82 -18.08
CA HIS A 273 -20.93 -0.43 -18.66
C HIS A 273 -21.81 -1.64 -18.29
N CYS A 274 -22.32 -1.72 -17.06
CA CYS A 274 -23.29 -2.74 -16.65
C CYS A 274 -24.54 -2.69 -17.54
N PHE A 275 -25.06 -1.49 -17.80
CA PHE A 275 -26.21 -1.32 -18.66
C PHE A 275 -25.95 -1.76 -20.11
N ALA A 276 -24.79 -1.37 -20.65
CA ALA A 276 -24.39 -1.72 -22.01
C ALA A 276 -24.20 -3.23 -22.22
N CYS A 277 -23.69 -3.97 -21.20
CA CYS A 277 -23.49 -5.41 -21.25
C CYS A 277 -24.70 -6.22 -20.77
N GLY A 278 -25.76 -5.57 -20.29
CA GLY A 278 -26.92 -6.25 -19.69
C GLY A 278 -26.56 -7.08 -18.45
N ALA A 279 -25.60 -6.62 -17.67
CA ALA A 279 -25.12 -7.27 -16.44
C ALA A 279 -26.02 -6.89 -15.24
N ASP A 280 -27.21 -7.47 -15.16
CA ASP A 280 -28.22 -7.23 -14.12
C ASP A 280 -27.86 -7.88 -12.78
N ASN A 281 -26.86 -8.78 -12.77
CA ASN A 281 -26.34 -9.46 -11.60
C ASN A 281 -25.12 -8.76 -10.97
N VAL A 282 -24.88 -7.47 -11.30
CA VAL A 282 -23.83 -6.63 -10.71
C VAL A 282 -24.41 -5.62 -9.74
N LEU A 283 -23.98 -5.66 -8.48
CA LEU A 283 -24.33 -4.69 -7.46
C LEU A 283 -23.16 -3.71 -7.25
N LEU A 284 -23.36 -2.44 -7.53
CA LEU A 284 -22.39 -1.38 -7.31
C LEU A 284 -22.65 -0.69 -5.96
N LEU A 285 -21.64 -0.65 -5.10
CA LEU A 285 -21.73 -0.06 -3.78
C LEU A 285 -20.65 1.01 -3.57
N PRO A 286 -20.94 2.07 -2.81
CA PRO A 286 -19.90 3.02 -2.40
C PRO A 286 -18.86 2.33 -1.52
N LEU A 287 -17.68 2.94 -1.40
CA LEU A 287 -16.64 2.47 -0.50
C LEU A 287 -17.20 2.33 0.92
N GLN A 288 -17.03 1.14 1.50
CA GLN A 288 -17.58 0.84 2.81
C GLN A 288 -16.66 1.35 3.93
N PRO A 289 -17.23 1.80 5.08
CA PRO A 289 -16.44 2.13 6.26
C PRO A 289 -15.58 0.94 6.71
N ARG A 290 -14.40 1.24 7.28
CA ARG A 290 -13.43 0.20 7.71
C ARG A 290 -14.05 -0.82 8.67
N GLU A 291 -14.95 -0.37 9.54
CA GLU A 291 -15.64 -1.20 10.55
C GLU A 291 -16.56 -2.26 9.91
N LYS A 292 -17.03 -2.01 8.69
CA LYS A 292 -17.87 -2.96 7.93
C LYS A 292 -17.03 -3.99 7.15
N LEU A 293 -15.73 -3.78 7.01
CA LEU A 293 -14.85 -4.66 6.21
C LEU A 293 -14.90 -6.12 6.65
N PRO A 294 -14.84 -6.48 7.95
CA PRO A 294 -14.93 -7.89 8.37
C PRO A 294 -16.25 -8.55 7.95
N GLN A 295 -17.38 -7.84 8.07
CA GLN A 295 -18.70 -8.36 7.69
C GLN A 295 -18.84 -8.48 6.16
N MET A 296 -18.33 -7.52 5.40
CA MET A 296 -18.30 -7.57 3.95
C MET A 296 -17.46 -8.74 3.43
N LEU A 297 -16.26 -8.96 4.00
CA LEU A 297 -15.42 -10.10 3.66
C LEU A 297 -16.05 -11.43 4.08
N ALA A 298 -16.72 -11.49 5.23
CA ALA A 298 -17.47 -12.67 5.67
C ALA A 298 -18.65 -12.99 4.74
N ALA A 299 -19.28 -11.97 4.17
CA ALA A 299 -20.36 -12.11 3.19
C ALA A 299 -19.91 -12.68 1.85
N THR A 300 -18.63 -12.67 1.55
CA THR A 300 -18.03 -13.02 0.27
C THR A 300 -17.83 -14.53 0.13
N ASP A 301 -18.15 -15.09 -1.03
CA ASP A 301 -17.81 -16.47 -1.39
C ASP A 301 -16.49 -16.52 -2.19
N VAL A 302 -16.25 -15.54 -3.08
CA VAL A 302 -15.02 -15.39 -3.86
C VAL A 302 -14.58 -13.95 -3.87
N GLY A 303 -13.31 -13.69 -3.53
CA GLY A 303 -12.69 -12.37 -3.68
C GLY A 303 -12.02 -12.20 -5.04
N LEU A 304 -12.15 -11.02 -5.65
CA LEU A 304 -11.54 -10.72 -6.94
C LEU A 304 -10.28 -9.85 -6.81
N ILE A 305 -9.23 -10.26 -7.50
CA ILE A 305 -8.06 -9.45 -7.81
C ILE A 305 -7.99 -9.28 -9.33
N VAL A 306 -8.00 -8.04 -9.78
CA VAL A 306 -8.01 -7.76 -11.23
C VAL A 306 -6.92 -6.75 -11.55
N GLN A 307 -6.10 -7.04 -12.54
CA GLN A 307 -5.06 -6.15 -13.06
C GLN A 307 -5.00 -6.26 -14.59
N LYS A 308 -4.67 -5.16 -15.26
CA LYS A 308 -4.43 -5.16 -16.71
C LYS A 308 -3.14 -5.89 -17.07
N ARG A 309 -3.00 -6.32 -18.32
CA ARG A 309 -1.84 -7.07 -18.83
C ARG A 309 -0.49 -6.40 -18.60
N ASN A 310 -0.45 -5.08 -18.58
CA ASN A 310 0.79 -4.32 -18.41
C ASN A 310 1.20 -4.10 -16.95
N VAL A 311 0.44 -4.60 -15.97
CA VAL A 311 0.72 -4.45 -14.53
C VAL A 311 1.46 -5.68 -14.03
N ILE A 312 2.79 -5.68 -14.09
CA ILE A 312 3.62 -6.84 -13.76
C ILE A 312 4.31 -6.68 -12.39
N SER A 313 5.37 -5.87 -12.30
CA SER A 313 6.30 -5.86 -11.16
C SER A 313 6.32 -4.57 -10.35
N PHE A 314 5.45 -3.61 -10.65
CA PHE A 314 5.48 -2.28 -10.04
C PHE A 314 4.30 -2.00 -9.09
N ASN A 315 3.38 -2.95 -8.94
CA ASN A 315 2.20 -2.81 -8.08
C ASN A 315 1.84 -4.14 -7.41
N MET A 316 1.61 -4.10 -6.11
CA MET A 316 1.08 -5.22 -5.31
C MET A 316 -0.31 -4.86 -4.78
N PRO A 317 -1.36 -5.59 -5.15
CA PRO A 317 -2.70 -5.31 -4.64
C PRO A 317 -2.83 -5.54 -3.14
N SER A 318 -3.08 -4.49 -2.37
CA SER A 318 -3.28 -4.55 -0.92
C SER A 318 -4.48 -5.41 -0.48
N LYS A 319 -5.35 -5.78 -1.42
CA LYS A 319 -6.51 -6.66 -1.19
C LYS A 319 -6.12 -8.13 -0.99
N ILE A 320 -4.98 -8.58 -1.55
CA ILE A 320 -4.54 -9.99 -1.45
C ILE A 320 -4.37 -10.40 0.01
N PRO A 321 -3.57 -9.72 0.85
CA PRO A 321 -3.45 -10.06 2.26
C PRO A 321 -4.80 -10.07 3.00
N LEU A 322 -5.70 -9.13 2.70
CA LEU A 322 -7.01 -9.04 3.34
C LEU A 322 -7.93 -10.23 2.99
N LEU A 323 -8.00 -10.61 1.71
CA LEU A 323 -8.80 -11.73 1.25
C LEU A 323 -8.26 -13.06 1.80
N LEU A 324 -6.95 -13.28 1.72
CA LEU A 324 -6.31 -14.45 2.31
C LEU A 324 -6.56 -14.53 3.82
N ALA A 325 -6.38 -13.42 4.55
CA ALA A 325 -6.62 -13.34 5.98
C ALA A 325 -8.08 -13.62 6.36
N SER A 326 -9.04 -13.27 5.52
CA SER A 326 -10.46 -13.56 5.73
C SER A 326 -10.84 -15.03 5.44
N GLY A 327 -9.91 -15.82 4.91
CA GLY A 327 -10.15 -17.21 4.51
C GLY A 327 -11.07 -17.35 3.30
N ARG A 328 -11.10 -16.32 2.43
CA ARG A 328 -11.88 -16.36 1.18
C ARG A 328 -10.98 -16.73 0.00
N PRO A 329 -11.43 -17.67 -0.87
CA PRO A 329 -10.70 -18.00 -2.08
C PRO A 329 -10.62 -16.77 -3.00
N ILE A 330 -9.54 -16.68 -3.76
CA ILE A 330 -9.31 -15.57 -4.69
C ILE A 330 -9.44 -16.09 -6.12
N VAL A 331 -10.15 -15.36 -6.98
CA VAL A 331 -9.98 -15.44 -8.42
C VAL A 331 -9.21 -14.20 -8.89
N ALA A 332 -8.03 -14.45 -9.42
CA ALA A 332 -7.08 -13.40 -9.80
C ALA A 332 -6.93 -13.34 -11.32
N SER A 333 -7.55 -12.33 -11.95
CA SER A 333 -7.35 -11.98 -13.36
C SER A 333 -6.16 -11.03 -13.45
N VAL A 334 -4.95 -11.62 -13.56
CA VAL A 334 -3.67 -10.89 -13.45
C VAL A 334 -2.61 -11.50 -14.36
N PRO A 335 -1.58 -10.74 -14.77
CA PRO A 335 -0.45 -11.29 -15.52
C PRO A 335 0.22 -12.44 -14.77
N ALA A 336 0.40 -13.59 -15.44
CA ALA A 336 0.94 -14.81 -14.82
C ALA A 336 2.36 -14.62 -14.23
N THR A 337 3.17 -13.72 -14.79
CA THR A 337 4.51 -13.38 -14.30
C THR A 337 4.52 -12.23 -13.31
N GLY A 338 3.33 -11.68 -12.97
CA GLY A 338 3.20 -10.52 -12.11
C GLY A 338 3.34 -10.84 -10.62
N THR A 339 3.63 -9.79 -9.83
CA THR A 339 3.76 -9.85 -8.37
C THR A 339 2.49 -10.41 -7.70
N ALA A 340 1.31 -10.02 -8.18
CA ALA A 340 0.04 -10.54 -7.66
C ALA A 340 -0.11 -12.05 -7.91
N ALA A 341 0.22 -12.52 -9.12
CA ALA A 341 0.16 -13.94 -9.46
C ALA A 341 1.14 -14.78 -8.60
N LYS A 342 2.35 -14.26 -8.33
CA LYS A 342 3.31 -14.92 -7.44
C LYS A 342 2.71 -15.11 -6.04
N ALA A 343 2.15 -14.07 -5.45
CA ALA A 343 1.54 -14.14 -4.12
C ALA A 343 0.35 -15.13 -4.05
N ILE A 344 -0.46 -15.23 -5.11
CA ILE A 344 -1.56 -16.21 -5.18
C ILE A 344 -1.03 -17.64 -5.30
N ARG A 345 0.01 -17.90 -6.09
CA ARG A 345 0.64 -19.23 -6.19
C ARG A 345 1.27 -19.67 -4.87
N GLU A 346 2.03 -18.79 -4.24
CA GLU A 346 2.71 -19.10 -2.96
C GLU A 346 1.72 -19.37 -1.84
N SER A 347 0.59 -18.65 -1.82
CA SER A 347 -0.45 -18.86 -0.83
C SER A 347 -1.32 -20.09 -1.08
N ASP A 348 -1.30 -20.63 -2.30
CA ASP A 348 -2.27 -21.64 -2.78
C ASP A 348 -3.72 -21.27 -2.37
N GLY A 349 -4.01 -19.96 -2.34
CA GLY A 349 -5.25 -19.38 -1.85
C GLY A 349 -6.24 -18.96 -2.94
N GLY A 350 -5.99 -19.32 -4.22
CA GLY A 350 -6.85 -18.88 -5.30
C GLY A 350 -6.50 -19.45 -6.67
N ILE A 351 -7.28 -19.04 -7.66
CA ILE A 351 -7.14 -19.41 -9.07
C ILE A 351 -6.65 -18.19 -9.84
N ILE A 352 -5.63 -18.37 -10.67
CA ILE A 352 -5.10 -17.32 -11.55
C ILE A 352 -5.65 -17.55 -12.95
N VAL A 353 -6.21 -16.49 -13.53
CA VAL A 353 -6.71 -16.49 -14.91
C VAL A 353 -6.03 -15.38 -15.72
N GLU A 354 -6.10 -15.51 -17.04
CA GLU A 354 -5.56 -14.51 -17.95
C GLU A 354 -6.19 -13.13 -17.71
N PRO A 355 -5.38 -12.05 -17.65
CA PRO A 355 -5.92 -10.71 -17.48
C PRO A 355 -6.71 -10.26 -18.70
N GLU A 356 -7.73 -9.43 -18.46
CA GLU A 356 -8.59 -8.87 -19.51
C GLU A 356 -9.32 -9.96 -20.35
N SER A 357 -9.60 -11.13 -19.73
CA SER A 357 -10.41 -12.20 -20.29
C SER A 357 -11.66 -12.43 -19.44
N ALA A 358 -12.80 -11.96 -19.95
CA ALA A 358 -14.09 -12.12 -19.29
C ALA A 358 -14.50 -13.60 -19.22
N ASP A 359 -14.26 -14.39 -20.28
CA ASP A 359 -14.56 -15.81 -20.32
C ASP A 359 -13.77 -16.60 -19.28
N ALA A 360 -12.44 -16.35 -19.18
CA ALA A 360 -11.60 -17.03 -18.21
C ALA A 360 -11.99 -16.68 -16.76
N LEU A 361 -12.36 -15.40 -16.51
CA LEU A 361 -12.83 -14.96 -15.21
C LEU A 361 -14.17 -15.60 -14.85
N ALA A 362 -15.13 -15.62 -15.78
CA ALA A 362 -16.43 -16.23 -15.60
C ALA A 362 -16.32 -17.76 -15.35
N ALA A 363 -15.47 -18.45 -16.12
CA ALA A 363 -15.21 -19.87 -15.95
C ALA A 363 -14.67 -20.19 -14.55
N ALA A 364 -13.66 -19.46 -14.07
CA ALA A 364 -13.08 -19.69 -12.75
C ALA A 364 -14.08 -19.41 -11.60
N VAL A 365 -14.94 -18.40 -11.75
CA VAL A 365 -16.03 -18.14 -10.79
C VAL A 365 -17.03 -19.28 -10.78
N LEU A 366 -17.41 -19.78 -11.96
CA LEU A 366 -18.34 -20.90 -12.11
C LEU A 366 -17.76 -22.20 -11.54
N ASP A 367 -16.47 -22.45 -11.73
CA ASP A 367 -15.77 -23.60 -11.14
C ASP A 367 -15.87 -23.59 -9.62
N LEU A 368 -15.63 -22.46 -8.97
CA LEU A 368 -15.74 -22.34 -7.52
C LEU A 368 -17.19 -22.38 -7.02
N TYR A 369 -18.15 -21.92 -7.83
CA TYR A 369 -19.58 -22.09 -7.54
C TYR A 369 -20.00 -23.55 -7.54
N ASN A 370 -19.53 -24.32 -8.53
CA ASN A 370 -19.86 -25.75 -8.69
C ASN A 370 -19.05 -26.66 -7.74
N GLN A 371 -17.90 -26.16 -7.21
CA GLN A 371 -16.98 -26.92 -6.36
C GLN A 371 -16.79 -26.23 -5.00
N PRO A 372 -17.80 -26.20 -4.12
CA PRO A 372 -17.72 -25.49 -2.84
C PRO A 372 -16.61 -26.02 -1.91
N GLU A 373 -16.28 -27.31 -2.01
CA GLU A 373 -15.17 -27.90 -1.25
C GLU A 373 -13.81 -27.35 -1.67
N LEU A 374 -13.59 -27.16 -2.97
CA LEU A 374 -12.39 -26.52 -3.49
C LEU A 374 -12.28 -25.07 -2.99
N ALA A 375 -13.39 -24.31 -3.04
CA ALA A 375 -13.43 -22.95 -2.54
C ALA A 375 -13.03 -22.87 -1.04
N VAL A 376 -13.54 -23.79 -0.22
CA VAL A 376 -13.19 -23.89 1.20
C VAL A 376 -11.72 -24.26 1.39
N GLN A 377 -11.18 -25.19 0.61
CA GLN A 377 -9.77 -25.58 0.69
C GLN A 377 -8.84 -24.44 0.35
N LEU A 378 -9.07 -23.74 -0.77
CA LEU A 378 -8.29 -22.56 -1.17
C LEU A 378 -8.34 -21.46 -0.09
N GLY A 379 -9.53 -21.19 0.46
CA GLY A 379 -9.68 -20.23 1.55
C GLY A 379 -8.87 -20.60 2.80
N ARG A 380 -8.85 -21.86 3.19
CA ARG A 380 -8.06 -22.36 4.34
C ARG A 380 -6.55 -22.23 4.11
N ARG A 381 -6.06 -22.61 2.93
CA ARG A 381 -4.64 -22.48 2.55
C ARG A 381 -4.22 -21.02 2.54
N GLY A 382 -5.02 -20.16 1.91
CA GLY A 382 -4.79 -18.72 1.91
C GLY A 382 -4.74 -18.13 3.31
N ARG A 383 -5.66 -18.51 4.21
CA ARG A 383 -5.62 -18.06 5.62
C ARG A 383 -4.37 -18.51 6.34
N LYS A 384 -3.94 -19.75 6.17
CA LYS A 384 -2.72 -20.29 6.77
C LYS A 384 -1.53 -19.45 6.32
N PHE A 385 -1.39 -19.22 5.03
CA PHE A 385 -0.33 -18.40 4.46
C PHE A 385 -0.35 -16.96 5.01
N ALA A 386 -1.54 -16.35 5.12
CA ALA A 386 -1.67 -14.99 5.65
C ALA A 386 -1.23 -14.89 7.12
N VAL A 387 -1.52 -15.91 7.94
CA VAL A 387 -1.06 -15.97 9.34
C VAL A 387 0.46 -16.07 9.41
N GLU A 388 1.08 -16.86 8.53
CA GLU A 388 2.51 -17.12 8.50
C GLU A 388 3.33 -16.00 7.82
N ASN A 389 2.72 -15.16 6.95
CA ASN A 389 3.49 -14.22 6.13
C ASN A 389 3.02 -12.75 6.21
N TYR A 390 1.76 -12.50 6.63
CA TYR A 390 1.16 -11.17 6.64
C TYR A 390 0.71 -10.74 8.04
N SER A 391 1.25 -11.33 9.12
CA SER A 391 0.89 -10.90 10.47
C SER A 391 1.58 -9.58 10.84
N PHE A 392 0.88 -8.76 11.61
CA PHE A 392 1.44 -7.50 12.12
C PHE A 392 2.66 -7.72 13.02
N GLU A 393 2.60 -8.72 13.90
CA GLU A 393 3.70 -9.01 14.82
C GLU A 393 4.98 -9.37 14.08
N GLN A 394 4.89 -10.20 13.04
CA GLN A 394 6.06 -10.53 12.22
C GLN A 394 6.60 -9.33 11.44
N ALA A 395 5.72 -8.47 10.92
CA ALA A 395 6.17 -7.26 10.26
C ALA A 395 6.91 -6.34 11.25
N LEU A 396 6.39 -6.22 12.47
CA LEU A 396 6.98 -5.43 13.53
C LEU A 396 8.37 -5.98 13.94
N ASP A 397 8.50 -7.31 14.09
CA ASP A 397 9.79 -7.99 14.37
C ASP A 397 10.82 -7.67 13.26
N ARG A 398 10.41 -7.80 11.99
CA ARG A 398 11.27 -7.53 10.83
C ARG A 398 11.70 -6.06 10.75
N TYR A 399 10.83 -5.11 11.10
CA TYR A 399 11.20 -3.70 11.14
C TYR A 399 12.17 -3.38 12.26
N GLU A 400 11.99 -3.97 13.47
CA GLU A 400 12.94 -3.80 14.59
C GLU A 400 14.32 -4.39 14.27
N GLU A 401 14.36 -5.58 13.68
CA GLU A 401 15.60 -6.21 13.20
C GLU A 401 16.28 -5.32 12.14
N LEU A 402 15.53 -4.89 11.13
CA LEU A 402 16.03 -4.00 10.08
C LEU A 402 16.60 -2.70 10.65
N PHE A 403 15.91 -2.05 11.60
CA PHE A 403 16.38 -0.82 12.20
C PHE A 403 17.65 -1.06 13.02
N SER A 404 17.70 -2.13 13.80
CA SER A 404 18.88 -2.50 14.57
C SER A 404 20.09 -2.76 13.68
N ASP A 405 19.91 -3.47 12.59
CA ASP A 405 20.95 -3.78 11.60
C ASP A 405 21.51 -2.54 10.92
N VAL A 406 20.65 -1.60 10.49
CA VAL A 406 21.11 -0.39 9.79
C VAL A 406 21.80 0.58 10.75
N ILE A 407 21.39 0.65 12.01
CA ILE A 407 22.03 1.43 13.06
C ILE A 407 23.44 0.86 13.35
N ALA A 408 23.55 -0.45 13.52
CA ALA A 408 24.84 -1.12 13.78
C ALA A 408 25.82 -0.91 12.62
N LYS A 409 25.37 -1.06 11.36
CA LYS A 409 26.22 -0.82 10.17
C LYS A 409 26.63 0.65 10.03
N GLY A 410 25.75 1.59 10.38
CA GLY A 410 26.05 3.02 10.38
C GLY A 410 27.13 3.40 11.41
N ALA A 411 27.12 2.78 12.58
CA ALA A 411 28.13 2.95 13.61
C ALA A 411 29.53 2.45 13.14
N THR A 412 29.59 1.29 12.52
CA THR A 412 30.85 0.68 12.02
C THR A 412 31.53 1.52 10.94
N THR A 413 30.74 2.23 10.12
CA THR A 413 31.27 3.11 9.06
C THR A 413 31.93 4.37 9.65
N LEU A 414 31.50 4.82 10.81
CA LEU A 414 32.09 5.96 11.54
C LEU A 414 33.42 5.61 12.19
N ASP A 415 33.55 4.40 12.72
CA ASP A 415 34.79 3.91 13.34
C ASP A 415 35.94 3.66 12.32
N MET A 416 35.59 3.59 11.03
CA MET A 416 36.55 3.41 9.91
C MET A 416 37.03 4.74 9.28
N LEU A 417 36.51 5.90 9.68
CA LEU A 417 37.08 7.18 9.27
C LEU A 417 38.34 7.44 10.11
N PRO A 418 39.54 7.61 9.50
CA PRO A 418 40.73 7.92 10.27
C PRO A 418 40.50 9.20 11.06
N GLU A 419 40.81 9.16 12.36
CA GLU A 419 40.87 10.35 13.18
C GLU A 419 41.72 11.39 12.45
N MET A 420 41.11 12.45 11.95
CA MET A 420 41.84 13.62 11.52
C MET A 420 42.47 14.25 12.79
N SER A 421 43.69 13.82 13.05
CA SER A 421 44.55 14.31 14.10
C SER A 421 44.60 15.84 14.05
N SER A 422 43.94 16.44 14.99
CA SER A 422 44.18 17.80 15.37
C SER A 422 45.52 17.89 16.12
N LYS A 423 46.62 18.02 15.40
CA LYS A 423 47.90 18.53 15.93
C LYS A 423 48.85 18.82 14.75
N GLU A 424 48.79 20.01 14.21
CA GLU A 424 50.01 20.71 13.82
C GLU A 424 49.94 22.10 14.42
N SER A 425 50.72 22.25 15.48
CA SER A 425 51.06 23.48 16.13
C SER A 425 51.80 24.39 15.15
N LEU A 426 51.22 25.55 14.87
CA LEU A 426 51.95 26.69 14.34
C LEU A 426 52.90 27.20 15.43
N VAL A 427 54.17 26.83 15.33
CA VAL A 427 55.31 27.55 15.93
C VAL A 427 56.38 27.58 14.84
N ASP A 428 56.88 28.81 14.61
CA ASP A 428 58.09 29.24 13.88
C ASP A 428 58.01 29.24 12.31
N ILE A 429 57.76 30.38 11.69
CA ILE A 429 58.69 31.47 11.28
C ILE A 429 57.87 32.67 10.79
#